data_2c16d37915789a3e82e21b4a377c6bd8
#
_entry.id   2c16d37915789a3e82e21b4a377c6bd8
#
_cell.length_a   1.000
_cell.length_b   1.000
_cell.length_c   1.000
_cell.angle_alpha   90.00
_cell.angle_beta   90.00
_cell.angle_gamma   90.00
#
_symmetry.space_group_name_H-M   'P 1'
#
loop_
_entity.id
_entity.type
_entity.pdbx_description
1 polymer ?
#
loop_
_entity_poly.entity_id
_entity_poly.type
_entity_poly.pdbx_seq_one_letter_code
_entity_poly.pdbx_strand_id
1 'polypeptide(L)'
;MPQYTLMLRESGDVFAKLSPAEMQAIVARYSAWAGALRAAGKLTGHKLRDGDGRVMRRNGGRVVVTDGPFTEGKEVLGGLFIVDAASYDDVLTIANGCPHLDFGSIEVREVEIVRGQ
;
A
#
# COMPACT_ATOMS: atom_id res chain seq x y z
N MET A 1 16.66 -2.96 -13.05
CA MET A 1 16.04 -1.71 -12.62
C MET A 1 15.69 -1.82 -11.16
N PRO A 2 15.99 -0.81 -10.35
CA PRO A 2 15.62 -0.85 -8.93
C PRO A 2 14.12 -1.00 -8.73
N GLN A 3 13.77 -1.56 -7.59
CA GLN A 3 12.38 -1.70 -7.17
C GLN A 3 12.14 -0.85 -5.94
N TYR A 4 10.96 -0.28 -5.86
CA TYR A 4 10.52 0.58 -4.75
C TYR A 4 9.20 0.09 -4.22
N THR A 5 9.06 0.09 -2.91
CA THR A 5 7.79 -0.20 -2.26
C THR A 5 7.01 1.09 -2.07
N LEU A 6 5.75 1.09 -2.46
CA LEU A 6 4.80 2.16 -2.14
C LEU A 6 3.89 1.62 -1.04
N MET A 7 4.00 2.19 0.14
CA MET A 7 3.15 1.83 1.27
C MET A 7 2.10 2.92 1.44
N LEU A 8 0.85 2.56 1.18
CA LEU A 8 -0.28 3.47 1.22
C LEU A 8 -0.87 3.46 2.64
N ARG A 9 -0.72 4.59 3.33
CA ARG A 9 -1.20 4.75 4.71
C ARG A 9 -2.39 5.69 4.75
N GLU A 10 -3.33 5.38 5.62
CA GLU A 10 -4.58 6.11 5.74
C GLU A 10 -5.14 5.99 7.15
N SER A 11 -6.08 6.87 7.49
CA SER A 11 -6.89 6.68 8.67
C SER A 11 -7.75 5.41 8.50
N GLY A 12 -7.89 4.61 9.55
CA GLY A 12 -8.63 3.36 9.47
C GLY A 12 -10.10 3.51 9.09
N ASP A 13 -10.66 4.73 9.21
CA ASP A 13 -12.05 5.04 8.89
C ASP A 13 -12.22 5.94 7.66
N VAL A 14 -11.17 6.14 6.88
CA VAL A 14 -11.16 7.09 5.75
C VAL A 14 -12.29 6.84 4.74
N PHE A 15 -12.68 5.59 4.53
CA PHE A 15 -13.71 5.22 3.58
C PHE A 15 -15.04 4.84 4.25
N ALA A 16 -15.14 4.96 5.58
CA ALA A 16 -16.25 4.38 6.35
C ALA A 16 -17.62 5.00 6.04
N LYS A 17 -17.65 6.28 5.63
CA LYS A 17 -18.90 7.02 5.40
C LYS A 17 -19.27 7.13 3.93
N LEU A 18 -18.55 6.45 3.05
CA LEU A 18 -18.82 6.53 1.62
C LEU A 18 -19.97 5.61 1.23
N SER A 19 -20.79 6.07 0.28
CA SER A 19 -21.78 5.22 -0.36
C SER A 19 -21.08 4.17 -1.25
N PRO A 20 -21.76 3.07 -1.59
CA PRO A 20 -21.20 2.10 -2.54
C PRO A 20 -20.79 2.73 -3.89
N ALA A 21 -21.56 3.69 -4.38
CA ALA A 21 -21.26 4.38 -5.63
C ALA A 21 -20.00 5.26 -5.50
N GLU A 22 -19.84 5.96 -4.39
CA GLU A 22 -18.64 6.76 -4.12
C GLU A 22 -17.41 5.88 -3.99
N MET A 23 -17.52 4.76 -3.28
CA MET A 23 -16.41 3.82 -3.14
C MET A 23 -16.03 3.20 -4.48
N GLN A 24 -17.02 2.86 -5.31
CA GLN A 24 -16.77 2.32 -6.64
C GLN A 24 -16.02 3.30 -7.53
N ALA A 25 -16.37 4.59 -7.47
CA ALA A 25 -15.68 5.64 -8.21
C ALA A 25 -14.21 5.77 -7.77
N ILE A 26 -13.95 5.68 -6.47
CA ILE A 26 -12.59 5.72 -5.93
C ILE A 26 -11.79 4.50 -6.39
N VAL A 27 -12.37 3.31 -6.29
CA VAL A 27 -11.72 2.07 -6.76
C VAL A 27 -11.37 2.17 -8.24
N ALA A 28 -12.26 2.76 -9.05
CA ALA A 28 -11.99 2.96 -10.48
C ALA A 28 -10.78 3.86 -10.71
N ARG A 29 -10.58 4.90 -9.88
CA ARG A 29 -9.40 5.77 -9.98
C ARG A 29 -8.10 5.01 -9.66
N TYR A 30 -8.09 4.22 -8.59
CA TYR A 30 -6.92 3.38 -8.25
C TYR A 30 -6.64 2.38 -9.36
N SER A 31 -7.68 1.74 -9.88
CA SER A 31 -7.55 0.73 -10.93
C SER A 31 -6.98 1.33 -12.22
N ALA A 32 -7.38 2.54 -12.57
CA ALA A 32 -6.86 3.22 -13.76
C ALA A 32 -5.35 3.51 -13.61
N TRP A 33 -4.94 4.04 -12.47
CA TRP A 33 -3.53 4.32 -12.19
C TRP A 33 -2.69 3.04 -12.16
N ALA A 34 -3.12 2.06 -11.37
CA ALA A 34 -2.39 0.80 -11.21
C ALA A 34 -2.40 -0.02 -12.50
N GLY A 35 -3.52 -0.01 -13.22
CA GLY A 35 -3.69 -0.78 -14.44
C GLY A 35 -2.72 -0.38 -15.53
N ALA A 36 -2.49 0.91 -15.71
CA ALA A 36 -1.52 1.41 -16.68
C ALA A 36 -0.11 0.94 -16.36
N LEU A 37 0.28 0.99 -15.09
CA LEU A 37 1.59 0.54 -14.63
C LEU A 37 1.73 -0.99 -14.73
N ARG A 38 0.68 -1.74 -14.41
CA ARG A 38 0.67 -3.20 -14.56
C ARG A 38 0.82 -3.62 -16.02
N ALA A 39 0.09 -2.97 -16.90
CA ALA A 39 0.16 -3.26 -18.34
C ALA A 39 1.56 -3.01 -18.90
N ALA A 40 2.27 -2.05 -18.33
CA ALA A 40 3.66 -1.77 -18.68
C ALA A 40 4.66 -2.70 -17.96
N GLY A 41 4.20 -3.62 -17.12
CA GLY A 41 5.05 -4.54 -16.36
C GLY A 41 5.82 -3.87 -15.23
N LYS A 42 5.40 -2.70 -14.79
CA LYS A 42 6.15 -1.87 -13.82
C LYS A 42 5.62 -1.96 -12.40
N LEU A 43 4.46 -2.59 -12.17
CA LEU A 43 3.83 -2.58 -10.86
C LEU A 43 3.24 -3.95 -10.52
N THR A 44 3.48 -4.37 -9.26
CA THR A 44 2.82 -5.51 -8.63
C THR A 44 2.24 -5.06 -7.29
N GLY A 45 1.41 -5.91 -6.69
CA GLY A 45 0.77 -5.63 -5.41
C GLY A 45 -0.66 -5.13 -5.57
N HIS A 46 -1.34 -4.96 -4.45
CA HIS A 46 -2.76 -4.63 -4.41
C HIS A 46 -3.12 -3.88 -3.14
N LYS A 47 -4.35 -3.36 -3.12
CA LYS A 47 -4.96 -2.85 -1.91
C LYS A 47 -5.13 -3.99 -0.91
N LEU A 48 -4.91 -3.70 0.36
CA LEU A 48 -5.17 -4.63 1.44
C LEU A 48 -6.64 -4.51 1.87
N ARG A 49 -7.17 -5.61 2.39
CA ARG A 49 -8.55 -5.66 2.87
C ARG A 49 -8.69 -4.81 4.12
N ASP A 50 -9.71 -3.96 4.18
CA ASP A 50 -9.96 -3.09 5.31
C ASP A 50 -10.37 -3.89 6.55
N GLY A 51 -9.84 -3.49 7.72
CA GLY A 51 -10.25 -4.04 9.00
C GLY A 51 -9.93 -5.51 9.21
N ASP A 52 -9.06 -6.08 8.40
CA ASP A 52 -8.72 -7.49 8.44
C ASP A 52 -7.22 -7.66 8.61
N GLY A 53 -6.82 -8.68 9.33
CA GLY A 53 -5.42 -9.01 9.51
C GLY A 53 -5.13 -9.69 10.83
N ARG A 54 -3.89 -10.11 10.97
CA ARG A 54 -3.38 -10.72 12.21
C ARG A 54 -1.99 -10.16 12.48
N VAL A 55 -1.68 -10.01 13.76
CA VAL A 55 -0.36 -9.58 14.19
C VAL A 55 0.25 -10.71 15.02
N MET A 56 1.46 -11.09 14.68
CA MET A 56 2.18 -12.14 15.37
C MET A 56 3.36 -11.53 16.12
N ARG A 57 3.53 -11.92 17.36
CA ARG A 57 4.67 -11.52 18.20
C ARG A 57 5.18 -12.70 19.00
N ARG A 58 6.47 -12.72 19.23
CA ARG A 58 7.06 -13.67 20.17
C ARG A 58 7.05 -13.07 21.57
N ASN A 59 6.52 -13.82 22.51
CA ASN A 59 6.44 -13.41 23.90
C ASN A 59 6.85 -14.59 24.79
N GLY A 60 8.03 -14.50 25.43
CA GLY A 60 8.52 -15.52 26.35
C GLY A 60 8.69 -16.90 25.71
N GLY A 61 9.18 -16.99 24.50
CA GLY A 61 9.38 -18.26 23.80
C GLY A 61 8.14 -18.80 23.08
N ARG A 62 7.01 -18.09 23.16
CA ARG A 62 5.76 -18.45 22.49
C ARG A 62 5.43 -17.43 21.44
N VAL A 63 4.78 -17.85 20.37
CA VAL A 63 4.21 -16.94 19.37
C VAL A 63 2.77 -16.62 19.77
N VAL A 64 2.47 -15.33 19.89
CA VAL A 64 1.13 -14.85 20.20
C VAL A 64 0.57 -14.20 18.93
N VAL A 65 -0.66 -14.56 18.59
CA VAL A 65 -1.37 -14.00 17.44
C VAL A 65 -2.55 -13.19 17.97
N THR A 66 -2.63 -11.95 17.52
CA THR A 66 -3.75 -11.06 17.88
C THR A 66 -4.43 -10.58 16.60
N ASP A 67 -5.66 -10.10 16.73
CA ASP A 67 -6.35 -9.51 15.60
C ASP A 67 -5.64 -8.21 15.18
N GLY A 68 -5.64 -7.98 13.87
CA GLY A 68 -5.10 -6.80 13.24
C GLY A 68 -6.17 -6.06 12.44
N PRO A 69 -5.72 -5.14 11.62
CA PRO A 69 -4.33 -4.86 11.27
C PRO A 69 -3.56 -4.15 12.38
N PHE A 70 -2.23 -4.21 12.28
CA PHE A 70 -1.38 -3.41 13.15
C PHE A 70 -1.58 -1.93 12.83
N THR A 71 -1.85 -1.15 13.86
CA THR A 71 -1.99 0.29 13.71
C THR A 71 -0.95 0.99 14.54
N GLU A 72 -0.32 2.01 13.97
CA GLU A 72 0.53 2.92 14.70
C GLU A 72 -0.20 4.26 14.75
N GLY A 73 -0.61 4.65 15.95
CA GLY A 73 -1.51 5.77 16.09
C GLY A 73 -2.88 5.46 15.50
N LYS A 74 -3.34 6.33 14.59
CA LYS A 74 -4.65 6.18 13.92
C LYS A 74 -4.53 5.75 12.46
N GLU A 75 -3.31 5.47 12.00
CA GLU A 75 -3.07 5.11 10.61
C GLU A 75 -2.91 3.61 10.44
N VAL A 76 -3.36 3.12 9.30
CA VAL A 76 -3.21 1.73 8.89
C VAL A 76 -2.52 1.69 7.53
N LEU A 77 -1.86 0.57 7.25
CA LEU A 77 -1.36 0.27 5.92
C LEU A 77 -2.51 -0.29 5.08
N GLY A 78 -2.97 0.49 4.11
CA GLY A 78 -4.14 0.12 3.30
C GLY A 78 -3.80 -0.47 1.93
N GLY A 79 -2.55 -0.36 1.49
CA GLY A 79 -2.12 -0.91 0.21
C GLY A 79 -0.62 -1.04 0.15
N LEU A 80 -0.16 -2.01 -0.62
CA LEU A 80 1.26 -2.27 -0.81
C LEU A 80 1.51 -2.56 -2.28
N PHE A 81 2.35 -1.72 -2.90
CA PHE A 81 2.76 -1.91 -4.29
C PHE A 81 4.26 -1.96 -4.38
N ILE A 82 4.76 -2.70 -5.36
CA ILE A 82 6.18 -2.71 -5.73
C ILE A 82 6.26 -2.20 -7.16
N VAL A 83 7.09 -1.18 -7.37
CA VAL A 83 7.21 -0.47 -8.64
C VAL A 83 8.66 -0.53 -9.12
N ASP A 84 8.85 -0.85 -10.39
CA ASP A 84 10.15 -0.71 -11.04
C ASP A 84 10.32 0.75 -11.48
N ALA A 85 11.41 1.37 -11.08
CA ALA A 85 11.72 2.74 -11.42
C ALA A 85 13.23 2.96 -11.45
N ALA A 86 13.70 3.92 -12.20
CA ALA A 86 15.13 4.17 -12.37
C ALA A 86 15.77 4.80 -11.13
N SER A 87 15.00 5.56 -10.35
CA SER A 87 15.51 6.34 -9.22
C SER A 87 14.36 6.75 -8.31
N TYR A 88 14.68 7.32 -7.14
CA TYR A 88 13.66 7.91 -6.29
C TYR A 88 12.87 9.01 -7.03
N ASP A 89 13.54 9.87 -7.78
CA ASP A 89 12.85 10.91 -8.54
C ASP A 89 11.84 10.33 -9.51
N ASP A 90 12.18 9.23 -10.18
CA ASP A 90 11.29 8.54 -11.10
C ASP A 90 10.09 7.94 -10.38
N VAL A 91 10.30 7.21 -9.26
CA VAL A 91 9.19 6.60 -8.52
C VAL A 91 8.30 7.66 -7.88
N LEU A 92 8.85 8.79 -7.44
CA LEU A 92 8.04 9.87 -6.88
C LEU A 92 7.14 10.49 -7.95
N THR A 93 7.61 10.60 -9.20
CA THR A 93 6.78 11.04 -10.32
C THR A 93 5.62 10.06 -10.57
N ILE A 94 5.91 8.76 -10.52
CA ILE A 94 4.89 7.72 -10.65
C ILE A 94 3.87 7.81 -9.52
N ALA A 95 4.34 7.90 -8.28
CA ALA A 95 3.49 7.95 -7.09
C ALA A 95 2.64 9.22 -7.04
N ASN A 96 3.14 10.32 -7.59
CA ASN A 96 2.39 11.58 -7.63
C ASN A 96 1.07 11.45 -8.39
N GLY A 97 0.97 10.51 -9.31
CA GLY A 97 -0.27 10.22 -10.04
C GLY A 97 -1.23 9.31 -9.28
N CYS A 98 -0.84 8.76 -8.15
CA CYS A 98 -1.68 7.86 -7.40
C CYS A 98 -2.80 8.62 -6.67
N PRO A 99 -4.07 8.23 -6.85
CA PRO A 99 -5.19 8.91 -6.19
C PRO A 99 -5.18 8.81 -4.67
N HIS A 100 -4.36 7.92 -4.11
CA HIS A 100 -4.27 7.76 -2.65
C HIS A 100 -3.82 9.05 -1.94
N LEU A 101 -3.11 9.94 -2.62
CA LEU A 101 -2.68 11.21 -2.04
C LEU A 101 -3.84 12.11 -1.64
N ASP A 102 -5.04 11.86 -2.16
CA ASP A 102 -6.26 12.56 -1.74
C ASP A 102 -6.83 12.01 -0.42
N PHE A 103 -6.39 10.84 0.02
CA PHE A 103 -6.98 10.12 1.15
C PHE A 103 -6.01 9.84 2.28
N GLY A 104 -4.73 9.89 2.02
CA GLY A 104 -3.71 9.56 2.99
C GLY A 104 -2.33 9.92 2.49
N SER A 105 -1.33 9.17 2.91
CA SER A 105 0.06 9.38 2.52
C SER A 105 0.64 8.13 1.86
N ILE A 106 1.73 8.32 1.16
CA ILE A 106 2.48 7.23 0.53
C ILE A 106 3.90 7.29 1.05
N GLU A 107 4.33 6.22 1.69
CA GLU A 107 5.74 6.05 2.07
C GLU A 107 6.44 5.27 0.97
N VAL A 108 7.55 5.79 0.48
CA VAL A 108 8.31 5.18 -0.62
C VAL A 108 9.64 4.71 -0.08
N ARG A 109 9.96 3.44 -0.32
CA ARG A 109 11.25 2.89 0.11
C ARG A 109 11.83 2.00 -0.98
N GLU A 110 13.11 2.15 -1.25
CA GLU A 110 13.80 1.26 -2.16
C GLU A 110 13.91 -0.14 -1.55
N VAL A 111 13.65 -1.16 -2.37
CA VAL A 111 13.79 -2.56 -1.95
C VAL A 111 15.26 -2.94 -2.04
N GLU A 112 15.83 -3.42 -0.96
CA GLU A 112 17.18 -3.95 -0.96
C GLU A 112 17.15 -5.42 -1.40
N ILE A 113 17.85 -5.74 -2.46
CA ILE A 113 17.99 -7.11 -2.92
C ILE A 113 19.24 -7.68 -2.26
N VAL A 114 19.03 -8.58 -1.32
CA VAL A 114 20.10 -9.24 -0.61
C VAL A 114 20.36 -10.61 -1.26
N ARG A 115 21.64 -10.90 -1.54
CA ARG A 115 22.02 -12.18 -2.17
C ARG A 115 21.56 -13.35 -1.31
N GLY A 116 20.86 -14.30 -1.93
CA GLY A 116 20.34 -15.49 -1.26
C GLY A 116 18.88 -15.38 -0.79
N GLN A 117 18.24 -14.29 -1.08
CA GLN A 117 16.79 -14.13 -0.82
C GLN A 117 15.95 -14.52 -2.03
#